data_8a8294c6e0f94012d189b1622ca651ca
#
_entry.id   8a8294c6e0f94012d189b1622ca651ca
#
_cell.length_a   1.000
_cell.length_b   1.000
_cell.length_c   1.000
_cell.angle_alpha   90.00
_cell.angle_beta   90.00
_cell.angle_gamma   90.00
#
_symmetry.space_group_name_H-M   'P 1'
#
loop_
_entity.id
_entity.type
_entity.pdbx_description
1 polymer ?
#
loop_
_entity_poly.entity_id
_entity_poly.type
_entity_poly.pdbx_seq_one_letter_code
_entity_poly.pdbx_strand_id
1 'polypeptide(L)'
;MIVYHGSTEIIKKPDVIHSKKYLDFGKGFYITTFEDQAKRWAVRKGMRQEKAAIVNVYELSEKWDGFRVLSFEKENDKWLDFVCACRKGQSLNKEYDIIIGNVADDDVFKTVDMYFRGLWDKEKVLGELRYYKMNNQICIANQETLDRLVVFKESYEVVNSDK
;
A
#
# COMPACT_ATOMS: atom_id res chain seq x y z
N MET A 1 -16.74 -0.47 2.46
CA MET A 1 -16.20 -0.89 1.13
C MET A 1 -15.40 -2.17 1.28
N ILE A 2 -15.37 -2.98 0.23
CA ILE A 2 -14.53 -4.19 0.21
C ILE A 2 -13.10 -3.82 -0.18
N VAL A 3 -12.13 -4.32 0.58
CA VAL A 3 -10.71 -4.11 0.36
C VAL A 3 -9.94 -5.42 0.48
N TYR A 4 -8.75 -5.45 -0.09
CA TYR A 4 -7.96 -6.67 -0.28
C TYR A 4 -6.53 -6.49 0.21
N HIS A 5 -5.95 -7.56 0.75
CA HIS A 5 -4.55 -7.61 1.18
C HIS A 5 -3.90 -8.89 0.67
N GLY A 6 -2.87 -8.76 -0.13
CA GLY A 6 -2.09 -9.90 -0.64
C GLY A 6 -1.01 -10.34 0.36
N SER A 7 -1.01 -11.62 0.69
CA SER A 7 -0.10 -12.21 1.67
C SER A 7 0.25 -13.65 1.31
N THR A 8 0.98 -14.31 2.19
CA THR A 8 1.24 -15.76 2.17
C THR A 8 0.49 -16.48 3.29
N GLU A 9 -0.30 -15.75 4.06
CA GLU A 9 -1.00 -16.26 5.24
C GLU A 9 -2.43 -15.71 5.29
N ILE A 10 -3.31 -16.47 5.95
CA ILE A 10 -4.66 -16.02 6.29
C ILE A 10 -4.55 -15.10 7.51
N ILE A 11 -4.96 -13.83 7.35
CA ILE A 11 -4.82 -12.80 8.38
C ILE A 11 -6.21 -12.37 8.84
N LYS A 12 -6.77 -13.08 9.81
CA LYS A 12 -8.08 -12.77 10.39
C LYS A 12 -8.06 -11.56 11.32
N LYS A 13 -6.92 -11.32 11.98
CA LYS A 13 -6.68 -10.17 12.86
C LYS A 13 -5.46 -9.41 12.37
N PRO A 14 -5.66 -8.46 11.43
CA PRO A 14 -4.53 -7.69 10.90
C PRO A 14 -3.90 -6.83 12.00
N ASP A 15 -2.59 -6.65 11.88
CA ASP A 15 -1.82 -5.81 12.80
C ASP A 15 -0.82 -4.92 12.06
N VAL A 16 -0.36 -3.86 12.72
CA VAL A 16 0.66 -2.95 12.21
C VAL A 16 2.07 -3.30 12.67
N ILE A 17 2.21 -4.23 13.64
CA ILE A 17 3.49 -4.57 14.28
C ILE A 17 4.42 -5.25 13.29
N HIS A 18 3.91 -6.14 12.44
CA HIS A 18 4.68 -6.90 11.46
C HIS A 18 4.99 -6.12 10.18
N SER A 19 4.54 -4.86 10.08
CA SER A 19 4.82 -4.00 8.94
C SER A 19 6.28 -3.58 8.88
N LYS A 20 6.82 -3.51 7.68
CA LYS A 20 8.16 -2.94 7.43
C LYS A 20 8.12 -1.42 7.61
N LYS A 21 9.25 -0.86 8.04
CA LYS A 21 9.39 0.58 8.30
C LYS A 21 9.48 1.42 7.02
N TYR A 22 10.17 0.90 6.00
CA TYR A 22 10.55 1.64 4.79
C TYR A 22 9.59 1.39 3.62
N LEU A 23 8.29 1.45 3.87
CA LEU A 23 7.25 1.34 2.85
C LEU A 23 6.81 2.74 2.35
N ASP A 24 6.03 2.79 1.27
CA ASP A 24 5.64 4.03 0.61
C ASP A 24 5.01 5.06 1.55
N PHE A 25 4.16 4.60 2.46
CA PHE A 25 3.52 5.44 3.47
C PHE A 25 3.99 5.11 4.89
N GLY A 26 5.15 4.48 5.02
CA GLY A 26 5.71 4.07 6.29
C GLY A 26 5.05 2.82 6.88
N LYS A 27 5.22 2.63 8.18
CA LYS A 27 4.71 1.48 8.90
C LYS A 27 3.18 1.52 9.03
N GLY A 28 2.51 0.44 8.66
CA GLY A 28 1.06 0.33 8.74
C GLY A 28 0.55 -0.97 8.10
N PHE A 29 -0.75 -1.13 8.08
CA PHE A 29 -1.42 -2.22 7.37
C PHE A 29 -1.92 -1.72 6.02
N TYR A 30 -1.51 -2.36 4.93
CA TYR A 30 -1.75 -1.92 3.56
C TYR A 30 -2.83 -2.76 2.90
N ILE A 31 -3.84 -2.10 2.39
CA ILE A 31 -4.96 -2.69 1.65
C ILE A 31 -5.19 -1.92 0.35
N THR A 32 -5.90 -2.53 -0.57
CA THR A 32 -6.26 -1.92 -1.86
C THR A 32 -7.72 -2.22 -2.19
N THR A 33 -8.35 -1.34 -2.97
CA THR A 33 -9.68 -1.60 -3.54
C THR A 33 -9.60 -2.43 -4.82
N PHE A 34 -8.41 -2.61 -5.40
CA PHE A 34 -8.18 -3.39 -6.62
C PHE A 34 -7.79 -4.83 -6.29
N GLU A 35 -8.72 -5.76 -6.49
CA GLU A 35 -8.50 -7.18 -6.21
C GLU A 35 -7.30 -7.75 -6.98
N ASP A 36 -7.18 -7.43 -8.27
CA ASP A 36 -6.08 -7.91 -9.11
C ASP A 36 -4.71 -7.42 -8.60
N GLN A 37 -4.65 -6.22 -8.03
CA GLN A 37 -3.43 -5.71 -7.41
C GLN A 37 -3.04 -6.55 -6.19
N ALA A 38 -4.00 -6.90 -5.34
CA ALA A 38 -3.76 -7.76 -4.18
C ALA A 38 -3.32 -9.17 -4.60
N LYS A 39 -3.90 -9.71 -5.67
CA LYS A 39 -3.48 -11.00 -6.26
C LYS A 39 -2.01 -10.95 -6.70
N ARG A 40 -1.61 -9.91 -7.41
CA ARG A 40 -0.20 -9.73 -7.82
C ARG A 40 0.74 -9.65 -6.63
N TRP A 41 0.38 -8.91 -5.60
CA TRP A 41 1.17 -8.82 -4.36
C TRP A 41 1.30 -10.18 -3.67
N ALA A 42 0.21 -10.93 -3.58
CA ALA A 42 0.21 -12.26 -2.99
C ALA A 42 1.12 -13.22 -3.76
N VAL A 43 1.02 -13.23 -5.09
CA VAL A 43 1.86 -14.07 -5.95
C VAL A 43 3.35 -13.73 -5.79
N ARG A 44 3.72 -12.45 -5.79
CA ARG A 44 5.11 -12.02 -5.59
C ARG A 44 5.66 -12.44 -4.23
N LYS A 45 4.88 -12.27 -3.17
CA LYS A 45 5.28 -12.71 -1.82
C LYS A 45 5.43 -14.24 -1.76
N GLY A 46 4.46 -14.96 -2.32
CA GLY A 46 4.47 -16.42 -2.38
C GLY A 46 5.71 -16.96 -3.10
N MET A 47 6.06 -16.37 -4.23
CA MET A 47 7.26 -16.74 -4.99
C MET A 47 8.55 -16.50 -4.19
N ARG A 48 8.67 -15.36 -3.52
CA ARG A 48 9.86 -15.03 -2.72
C ARG A 48 10.03 -15.92 -1.49
N GLN A 49 8.92 -16.33 -0.88
CA GLN A 49 8.90 -17.08 0.37
C GLN A 49 8.68 -18.58 0.17
N GLU A 50 8.48 -19.01 -1.09
CA GLU A 50 8.15 -20.40 -1.43
C GLU A 50 6.91 -20.90 -0.67
N LYS A 51 5.88 -20.03 -0.62
CA LYS A 51 4.60 -20.26 0.06
C LYS A 51 3.43 -20.01 -0.88
N ALA A 52 2.23 -20.41 -0.44
CA ALA A 52 1.00 -20.13 -1.15
C ALA A 52 0.75 -18.60 -1.23
N ALA A 53 0.10 -18.18 -2.31
CA ALA A 53 -0.34 -16.81 -2.50
C ALA A 53 -1.78 -16.68 -1.97
N ILE A 54 -1.97 -15.89 -0.93
CA ILE A 54 -3.27 -15.72 -0.25
C ILE A 54 -3.75 -14.28 -0.41
N VAL A 55 -5.00 -14.13 -0.82
CA VAL A 55 -5.70 -12.83 -0.75
C VAL A 55 -6.64 -12.85 0.44
N ASN A 56 -6.47 -11.89 1.32
CA ASN A 56 -7.36 -11.65 2.44
C ASN A 56 -8.34 -10.53 2.07
N VAL A 57 -9.62 -10.74 2.33
CA VAL A 57 -10.70 -9.80 2.01
C VAL A 57 -11.28 -9.23 3.29
N TYR A 58 -11.41 -7.91 3.32
CA TYR A 58 -11.92 -7.19 4.49
C TYR A 58 -13.04 -6.23 4.10
N GLU A 59 -13.87 -5.90 5.07
CA GLU A 59 -14.76 -4.75 5.02
C GLU A 59 -14.07 -3.58 5.72
N LEU A 60 -13.87 -2.47 4.99
CA LEU A 60 -13.38 -1.22 5.55
C LEU A 60 -14.57 -0.28 5.76
N SER A 61 -14.78 0.16 6.99
CA SER A 61 -15.78 1.19 7.30
C SER A 61 -15.46 2.48 6.56
N GLU A 62 -16.47 3.13 5.99
CA GLU A 62 -16.35 4.43 5.32
C GLU A 62 -16.64 5.60 6.25
N LYS A 63 -16.91 5.33 7.53
CA LYS A 63 -17.15 6.35 8.57
C LYS A 63 -15.82 6.78 9.19
N TRP A 64 -15.18 7.76 8.58
CA TRP A 64 -13.86 8.23 8.99
C TRP A 64 -13.88 9.55 9.78
N ASP A 65 -15.05 9.97 10.25
CA ASP A 65 -15.19 11.15 11.10
C ASP A 65 -14.33 10.98 12.38
N GLY A 66 -13.55 12.00 12.70
CA GLY A 66 -12.65 11.97 13.84
C GLY A 66 -11.30 11.28 13.60
N PHE A 67 -11.07 10.69 12.43
CA PHE A 67 -9.77 10.16 12.04
C PHE A 67 -8.98 11.18 11.20
N ARG A 68 -7.66 11.17 11.36
CA ARG A 68 -6.75 12.01 10.58
C ARG A 68 -6.45 11.31 9.26
N VAL A 69 -7.01 11.81 8.17
CA VAL A 69 -6.90 11.22 6.84
C VAL A 69 -6.04 12.08 5.94
N LEU A 70 -5.03 11.48 5.31
CA LEU A 70 -4.26 12.08 4.23
C LEU A 70 -4.57 11.35 2.94
N SER A 71 -5.10 12.07 1.95
CA SER A 71 -5.44 11.50 0.66
C SER A 71 -4.68 12.21 -0.45
N PHE A 72 -3.99 11.42 -1.27
CA PHE A 72 -3.34 11.89 -2.49
C PHE A 72 -4.19 11.47 -3.69
N GLU A 73 -4.80 12.41 -4.38
CA GLU A 73 -5.62 12.13 -5.56
C GLU A 73 -4.80 11.73 -6.78
N LYS A 74 -3.54 12.18 -6.83
CA LYS A 74 -2.60 11.96 -7.95
C LYS A 74 -1.18 11.81 -7.44
N GLU A 75 -0.32 11.23 -8.30
CA GLU A 75 1.13 11.32 -8.15
C GLU A 75 1.55 12.77 -8.43
N ASN A 76 1.68 13.56 -7.38
CA ASN A 76 2.11 14.95 -7.43
C ASN A 76 3.33 15.18 -6.53
N ASP A 77 3.79 16.42 -6.41
CA ASP A 77 4.93 16.81 -5.56
C ASP A 77 4.76 16.31 -4.13
N LYS A 78 3.57 16.48 -3.57
CA LYS A 78 3.29 16.10 -2.17
C LYS A 78 3.36 14.60 -1.97
N TRP A 79 2.80 13.83 -2.90
CA TRP A 79 2.89 12.35 -2.87
C TRP A 79 4.35 11.91 -2.99
N LEU A 80 5.09 12.45 -3.95
CA LEU A 80 6.48 12.09 -4.18
C LEU A 80 7.35 12.37 -2.96
N ASP A 81 7.24 13.56 -2.39
CA ASP A 81 8.01 13.96 -1.20
C ASP A 81 7.63 13.10 0.02
N PHE A 82 6.36 12.77 0.20
CA PHE A 82 5.89 11.93 1.30
C PHE A 82 6.42 10.50 1.17
N VAL A 83 6.31 9.90 -0.01
CA VAL A 83 6.82 8.54 -0.28
C VAL A 83 8.33 8.48 -0.05
N CYS A 84 9.09 9.44 -0.59
CA CYS A 84 10.54 9.50 -0.42
C CYS A 84 10.93 9.65 1.06
N ALA A 85 10.25 10.51 1.81
CA ALA A 85 10.51 10.70 3.23
C ALA A 85 10.24 9.42 4.05
N CYS A 86 9.13 8.75 3.78
CA CYS A 86 8.80 7.47 4.44
C CYS A 86 9.80 6.38 4.11
N ARG A 87 10.24 6.29 2.85
CA ARG A 87 11.27 5.33 2.43
C ARG A 87 12.64 5.60 3.04
N LYS A 88 12.94 6.85 3.38
CA LYS A 88 14.13 7.24 4.17
C LYS A 88 14.02 6.88 5.65
N GLY A 89 12.86 6.40 6.09
CA GLY A 89 12.59 6.04 7.47
C GLY A 89 12.08 7.18 8.34
N GLN A 90 11.67 8.30 7.75
CA GLN A 90 10.97 9.35 8.48
C GLN A 90 9.58 8.88 8.85
N SER A 91 9.15 9.17 10.07
CA SER A 91 7.86 8.71 10.61
C SER A 91 6.74 9.72 10.39
N LEU A 92 6.62 10.28 9.18
CA LEU A 92 5.58 11.26 8.84
C LEU A 92 4.17 10.67 8.93
N ASN A 93 4.03 9.36 8.73
CA ASN A 93 2.75 8.67 8.83
C ASN A 93 2.17 8.67 10.25
N LYS A 94 2.96 8.97 11.29
CA LYS A 94 2.46 9.07 12.66
C LYS A 94 1.49 10.23 12.88
N GLU A 95 1.49 11.21 11.98
CA GLU A 95 0.56 12.34 12.02
C GLU A 95 -0.82 11.98 11.48
N TYR A 96 -0.98 10.80 10.86
CA TYR A 96 -2.20 10.37 10.21
C TYR A 96 -2.63 8.97 10.67
N ASP A 97 -3.92 8.73 10.63
CA ASP A 97 -4.51 7.42 10.92
C ASP A 97 -4.72 6.60 9.66
N ILE A 98 -5.08 7.28 8.56
CA ILE A 98 -5.34 6.69 7.25
C ILE A 98 -4.60 7.50 6.18
N ILE A 99 -3.85 6.82 5.33
CA ILE A 99 -3.15 7.44 4.20
C ILE A 99 -3.54 6.72 2.92
N ILE A 100 -4.04 7.47 1.94
CA ILE A 100 -4.55 6.94 0.67
C ILE A 100 -3.77 7.56 -0.48
N GLY A 101 -3.35 6.73 -1.42
CA GLY A 101 -2.67 7.21 -2.62
C GLY A 101 -2.31 6.09 -3.56
N ASN A 102 -1.62 6.43 -4.63
CA ASN A 102 -1.15 5.44 -5.57
C ASN A 102 0.06 4.68 -5.03
N VAL A 103 0.23 3.45 -5.52
CA VAL A 103 1.36 2.59 -5.19
C VAL A 103 2.55 2.97 -6.06
N ALA A 104 3.73 3.07 -5.46
CA ALA A 104 4.97 3.03 -6.21
C ALA A 104 5.33 1.55 -6.49
N ASP A 105 4.71 0.98 -7.52
CA ASP A 105 5.03 -0.39 -7.96
C ASP A 105 6.42 -0.49 -8.59
N ASP A 106 6.82 -1.66 -9.08
CA ASP A 106 8.19 -1.88 -9.56
C ASP A 106 8.61 -0.94 -10.69
N ASP A 107 7.69 -0.57 -11.58
CA ASP A 107 7.98 0.37 -12.68
C ASP A 107 8.05 1.81 -12.16
N VAL A 108 7.10 2.18 -11.33
CA VAL A 108 7.07 3.47 -10.63
C VAL A 108 8.25 3.59 -9.66
N PHE A 109 8.63 2.48 -9.01
CA PHE A 109 9.75 2.44 -8.05
C PHE A 109 11.06 2.95 -8.67
N LYS A 110 11.39 2.51 -9.87
CA LYS A 110 12.62 2.96 -10.55
C LYS A 110 12.63 4.46 -10.76
N THR A 111 11.48 5.02 -11.16
CA THR A 111 11.31 6.46 -11.39
C THR A 111 11.42 7.24 -10.08
N VAL A 112 10.78 6.77 -9.02
CA VAL A 112 10.87 7.38 -7.68
C VAL A 112 12.29 7.28 -7.12
N ASP A 113 12.97 6.16 -7.33
CA ASP A 113 14.35 5.94 -6.88
C ASP A 113 15.34 6.90 -7.56
N MET A 114 15.12 7.23 -8.83
CA MET A 114 15.93 8.23 -9.54
C MET A 114 15.83 9.62 -8.90
N TYR A 115 14.65 9.99 -8.44
CA TYR A 115 14.44 11.22 -7.67
C TYR A 115 15.07 11.13 -6.27
N PHE A 116 14.86 10.03 -5.60
CA PHE A 116 15.42 9.76 -4.27
C PHE A 116 16.95 9.88 -4.25
N ARG A 117 17.61 9.41 -5.31
CA ARG A 117 19.06 9.48 -5.47
C ARG A 117 19.57 10.84 -5.97
N GLY A 118 18.68 11.78 -6.28
CA GLY A 118 19.02 13.09 -6.80
C GLY A 118 19.43 13.10 -8.27
N LEU A 119 19.17 12.02 -9.03
CA LEU A 119 19.55 11.87 -10.44
C LEU A 119 18.54 12.53 -11.39
N TRP A 120 17.26 12.55 -11.02
CA TRP A 120 16.19 13.21 -11.78
C TRP A 120 15.52 14.27 -10.91
N ASP A 121 15.10 15.38 -11.52
CA ASP A 121 14.30 16.40 -10.86
C ASP A 121 12.81 15.99 -10.78
N LYS A 122 12.03 16.75 -10.00
CA LYS A 122 10.60 16.51 -9.82
C LYS A 122 9.82 16.54 -11.13
N GLU A 123 10.12 17.50 -12.00
CA GLU A 123 9.41 17.67 -13.26
C GLU A 123 9.55 16.45 -14.14
N LYS A 124 10.75 15.91 -14.28
CA LYS A 124 11.01 14.69 -15.06
C LYS A 124 10.29 13.48 -14.47
N VAL A 125 10.38 13.28 -13.15
CA VAL A 125 9.74 12.15 -12.47
C VAL A 125 8.21 12.20 -12.62
N LEU A 126 7.60 13.36 -12.35
CA LEU A 126 6.16 13.52 -12.47
C LEU A 126 5.68 13.37 -13.93
N GLY A 127 6.50 13.78 -14.89
CA GLY A 127 6.24 13.55 -16.31
C GLY A 127 6.19 12.08 -16.68
N GLU A 128 7.12 11.27 -16.16
CA GLU A 128 7.15 9.82 -16.38
C GLU A 128 5.99 9.11 -15.66
N LEU A 129 5.64 9.51 -14.46
CA LEU A 129 4.56 8.88 -13.65
C LEU A 129 3.17 8.98 -14.31
N ARG A 130 2.96 9.92 -15.21
CA ARG A 130 1.67 10.06 -15.94
C ARG A 130 1.30 8.87 -16.81
N TYR A 131 2.24 8.02 -17.17
CA TYR A 131 2.03 6.89 -18.08
C TYR A 131 1.69 5.58 -17.38
N TYR A 132 1.64 5.55 -16.05
CA TYR A 132 1.40 4.33 -15.30
C TYR A 132 -0.08 4.08 -15.02
N LYS A 133 -0.44 2.79 -14.91
CA LYS A 133 -1.82 2.35 -14.67
C LYS A 133 -2.35 2.83 -13.33
N MET A 134 -3.66 3.06 -13.28
CA MET A 134 -4.36 3.34 -12.03
C MET A 134 -4.21 2.18 -11.04
N ASN A 135 -3.85 2.52 -9.83
CA ASN A 135 -3.78 1.62 -8.69
C ASN A 135 -4.11 2.42 -7.43
N ASN A 136 -4.23 1.77 -6.30
CA ASN A 136 -4.29 2.48 -5.02
C ASN A 136 -3.72 1.64 -3.89
N GLN A 137 -3.39 2.32 -2.82
CA GLN A 137 -3.15 1.70 -1.53
C GLN A 137 -3.73 2.57 -0.43
N ILE A 138 -4.26 1.90 0.57
CA ILE A 138 -4.75 2.52 1.79
C ILE A 138 -3.89 1.96 2.92
N CYS A 139 -3.16 2.84 3.59
CA CYS A 139 -2.34 2.49 4.74
C CYS A 139 -3.07 2.88 6.02
N ILE A 140 -3.38 1.91 6.86
CA ILE A 140 -3.88 2.15 8.22
C ILE A 140 -2.66 2.19 9.13
N ALA A 141 -2.36 3.37 9.68
CA ALA A 141 -1.08 3.66 10.30
C ALA A 141 -0.95 3.23 11.77
N ASN A 142 -2.07 2.95 12.44
CA ASN A 142 -2.05 2.52 13.83
C ASN A 142 -3.09 1.44 14.13
N GLN A 143 -2.83 0.69 15.19
CA GLN A 143 -3.63 -0.48 15.55
C GLN A 143 -5.05 -0.13 15.96
N GLU A 144 -5.25 0.96 16.70
CA GLU A 144 -6.59 1.38 17.14
C GLU A 144 -7.50 1.66 15.95
N THR A 145 -7.02 2.39 14.97
CA THR A 145 -7.76 2.67 13.73
C THR A 145 -8.07 1.39 12.96
N LEU A 146 -7.08 0.51 12.86
CA LEU A 146 -7.23 -0.78 12.18
C LEU A 146 -8.31 -1.63 12.85
N ASP A 147 -8.29 -1.77 14.16
CA ASP A 147 -9.26 -2.55 14.93
C ASP A 147 -10.69 -1.99 14.81
N ARG A 148 -10.82 -0.69 14.69
CA ARG A 148 -12.12 -0.02 14.61
C ARG A 148 -12.75 -0.04 13.21
N LEU A 149 -11.94 -0.02 12.16
CA LEU A 149 -12.42 0.20 10.79
C LEU A 149 -12.39 -1.04 9.91
N VAL A 150 -11.57 -2.05 10.21
CA VAL A 150 -11.32 -3.18 9.33
C VAL A 150 -11.82 -4.47 9.94
N VAL A 151 -12.70 -5.17 9.22
CA VAL A 151 -13.28 -6.47 9.64
C VAL A 151 -12.97 -7.51 8.59
N PHE A 152 -12.41 -8.65 9.01
CA PHE A 152 -12.13 -9.78 8.13
C PHE A 152 -13.43 -10.40 7.60
N LYS A 153 -13.44 -10.69 6.30
CA LYS A 153 -14.56 -11.33 5.60
C LYS A 153 -14.24 -12.76 5.20
N GLU A 154 -13.25 -12.92 4.36
CA GLU A 154 -12.84 -14.21 3.80
C GLU A 154 -11.40 -14.16 3.31
N SER A 155 -10.87 -15.30 2.91
CA SER A 155 -9.59 -15.42 2.25
C SER A 155 -9.66 -16.51 1.19
N TYR A 156 -8.79 -16.41 0.20
CA TYR A 156 -8.64 -17.46 -0.81
C TYR A 156 -7.21 -17.55 -1.30
N GLU A 157 -6.86 -18.72 -1.81
CA GLU A 157 -5.57 -18.95 -2.46
C GLU A 157 -5.65 -18.54 -3.93
N VAL A 158 -4.65 -17.82 -4.41
CA VAL A 158 -4.52 -17.49 -5.83
C VAL A 158 -3.90 -18.68 -6.53
N VAL A 159 -4.68 -19.33 -7.39
CA VAL A 159 -4.19 -20.42 -8.22
C VAL A 159 -3.66 -19.82 -9.52
N ASN A 160 -2.38 -20.06 -9.81
CA ASN A 160 -1.82 -19.70 -11.12
C ASN A 160 -2.44 -20.62 -12.19
N SER A 161 -3.48 -20.13 -12.84
CA SER A 161 -4.12 -20.83 -13.99
C SER A 161 -3.38 -20.56 -15.30
N ASP A 162 -2.33 -19.74 -15.27
CA ASP A 162 -1.59 -19.35 -16.48
C ASP A 162 -0.19 -19.96 -16.47
N LYS A 163 -0.11 -21.11 -17.08
CA LYS A 163 1.11 -21.60 -17.68
C LYS A 163 0.99 -21.45 -19.19
#